data_4b5ef6e2218b4b60cd4b151c6377be97
#
_entry.id   4b5ef6e2218b4b60cd4b151c6377be97
#
_cell.length_a   1.000
_cell.length_b   1.000
_cell.length_c   1.000
_cell.angle_alpha   90.00
_cell.angle_beta   90.00
_cell.angle_gamma   90.00
#
_symmetry.space_group_name_H-M   'P 1'
#
loop_
_entity.id
_entity.type
_entity.pdbx_description
1 polymer ?
#
loop_
_entity_poly.entity_id
_entity_poly.type
_entity_poly.pdbx_seq_one_letter_code
_entity_poly.pdbx_strand_id
1 'polypeptide(L)'
;RLQEQIAPLGVELNLEKTKMVDLLRGEAFGFLGFDLRRVRKQSGEGHFILMTPKKKARKAVKAKVRDIIARGGATPAAELVKRINATLAGWVNYFRVGNSSRAFSEVRDYVEMKVRTLLTRRKRRRKSSVGWRRWSNEYLYDVLGLYWDWKIQPLPGVGKGK
;
A
#
# COMPACT_ATOMS: atom_id res chain seq x y z
N ARG A 1 -29.99 -18.27 -7.05
CA ARG A 1 -30.36 -17.00 -6.36
C ARG A 1 -29.61 -15.78 -6.90
N LEU A 2 -28.27 -15.78 -7.02
CA LEU A 2 -27.56 -14.62 -7.56
C LEU A 2 -27.84 -14.39 -9.06
N GLN A 3 -27.87 -15.47 -9.85
CA GLN A 3 -28.22 -15.40 -11.28
C GLN A 3 -29.65 -14.85 -11.50
N GLU A 4 -30.61 -15.26 -10.70
CA GLU A 4 -32.01 -14.78 -10.75
C GLU A 4 -32.11 -13.28 -10.44
N GLN A 5 -31.24 -12.76 -9.55
CA GLN A 5 -31.23 -11.35 -9.16
C GLN A 5 -30.58 -10.44 -10.20
N ILE A 6 -29.62 -10.93 -10.98
CA ILE A 6 -28.91 -10.11 -11.98
C ILE A 6 -29.46 -10.28 -13.39
N ALA A 7 -30.23 -11.34 -13.64
CA ALA A 7 -30.87 -11.56 -14.96
C ALA A 7 -31.69 -10.35 -15.45
N PRO A 8 -32.48 -9.64 -14.60
CA PRO A 8 -33.20 -8.43 -15.02
C PRO A 8 -32.31 -7.27 -15.46
N LEU A 9 -31.01 -7.30 -15.09
CA LEU A 9 -30.02 -6.27 -15.48
C LEU A 9 -29.33 -6.56 -16.81
N GLY A 10 -29.71 -7.64 -17.50
CA GLY A 10 -29.07 -8.06 -18.75
C GLY A 10 -27.62 -8.50 -18.60
N VAL A 11 -27.19 -8.88 -17.40
CA VAL A 11 -25.82 -9.30 -17.07
C VAL A 11 -25.77 -10.82 -16.91
N GLU A 12 -24.95 -11.49 -17.69
CA GLU A 12 -24.67 -12.92 -17.53
C GLU A 12 -23.44 -13.17 -16.65
N LEU A 13 -23.58 -14.10 -15.69
CA LEU A 13 -22.45 -14.57 -14.90
C LEU A 13 -21.57 -15.49 -15.72
N ASN A 14 -20.29 -15.12 -15.86
CA ASN A 14 -19.30 -16.03 -16.39
C ASN A 14 -18.94 -17.08 -15.31
N LEU A 15 -19.49 -18.28 -15.44
CA LEU A 15 -19.34 -19.36 -14.47
C LEU A 15 -17.90 -19.81 -14.30
N GLU A 16 -17.05 -19.74 -15.33
CA GLU A 16 -15.63 -20.08 -15.26
C GLU A 16 -14.82 -19.08 -14.41
N LYS A 17 -15.27 -17.82 -14.37
CA LYS A 17 -14.63 -16.75 -13.59
C LYS A 17 -15.29 -16.48 -12.25
N THR A 18 -16.47 -17.04 -12.01
CA THR A 18 -17.23 -16.88 -10.77
C THR A 18 -16.80 -17.95 -9.78
N LYS A 19 -16.13 -17.53 -8.71
CA LYS A 19 -15.68 -18.42 -7.64
C LYS A 19 -16.48 -18.13 -6.36
N MET A 20 -17.12 -19.15 -5.81
CA MET A 20 -17.63 -19.09 -4.45
C MET A 20 -16.47 -19.30 -3.47
N VAL A 21 -16.38 -18.42 -2.49
CA VAL A 21 -15.34 -18.47 -1.45
C VAL A 21 -15.99 -18.57 -0.09
N ASP A 22 -15.66 -19.62 0.66
CA ASP A 22 -16.15 -19.83 2.01
C ASP A 22 -15.20 -19.22 3.05
N LEU A 23 -15.52 -18.00 3.48
CA LEU A 23 -14.75 -17.30 4.52
C LEU A 23 -14.81 -18.01 5.89
N LEU A 24 -15.81 -18.85 6.13
CA LEU A 24 -15.93 -19.60 7.39
C LEU A 24 -14.89 -20.70 7.48
N ARG A 25 -14.47 -21.25 6.34
CA ARG A 25 -13.41 -22.26 6.23
C ARG A 25 -12.01 -21.67 6.14
N GLY A 26 -11.87 -20.36 6.34
CA GLY A 26 -10.56 -19.70 6.33
C GLY A 26 -10.05 -19.35 4.93
N GLU A 27 -10.89 -19.48 3.90
CA GLU A 27 -10.53 -19.05 2.55
C GLU A 27 -10.35 -17.55 2.47
N ALA A 28 -9.56 -17.08 1.52
CA ALA A 28 -9.36 -15.67 1.23
C ALA A 28 -9.76 -15.35 -0.21
N PHE A 29 -10.32 -14.18 -0.43
CA PHE A 29 -10.58 -13.72 -1.80
C PHE A 29 -10.04 -12.31 -2.02
N GLY A 30 -9.72 -12.06 -3.29
CA GLY A 30 -9.19 -10.75 -3.69
C GLY A 30 -10.28 -9.90 -4.32
N PHE A 31 -10.48 -8.69 -3.80
CA PHE A 31 -11.42 -7.73 -4.32
C PHE A 31 -10.82 -6.33 -4.36
N LEU A 32 -10.96 -5.61 -5.49
CA LEU A 32 -10.49 -4.24 -5.67
C LEU A 32 -9.07 -3.98 -5.13
N GLY A 33 -8.13 -4.88 -5.40
CA GLY A 33 -6.75 -4.72 -4.96
C GLY A 33 -6.47 -5.11 -3.50
N PHE A 34 -7.50 -5.51 -2.74
CA PHE A 34 -7.37 -6.04 -1.39
C PHE A 34 -7.47 -7.56 -1.37
N ASP A 35 -6.83 -8.17 -0.38
CA ASP A 35 -7.07 -9.53 0.07
C ASP A 35 -7.95 -9.47 1.32
N LEU A 36 -9.10 -10.14 1.26
CA LEU A 36 -10.07 -10.24 2.35
C LEU A 36 -10.03 -11.67 2.91
N ARG A 37 -9.92 -11.77 4.24
CA ARG A 37 -9.99 -13.05 4.95
C ARG A 37 -10.61 -12.87 6.33
N ARG A 38 -11.30 -13.90 6.81
CA ARG A 38 -11.81 -13.95 8.17
C ARG A 38 -10.66 -14.33 9.12
N VAL A 39 -10.47 -13.56 10.17
CA VAL A 39 -9.47 -13.84 11.22
C VAL A 39 -10.10 -13.75 12.61
N ARG A 40 -9.56 -14.51 13.56
CA ARG A 40 -9.97 -14.46 14.95
C ARG A 40 -9.45 -13.18 15.61
N LYS A 41 -10.24 -12.56 16.47
CA LYS A 41 -9.80 -11.41 17.28
C LYS A 41 -8.73 -11.83 18.28
N GLN A 42 -7.78 -10.97 18.58
CA GLN A 42 -6.76 -11.23 19.61
C GLN A 42 -7.35 -11.39 21.01
N SER A 43 -8.51 -10.77 21.30
CA SER A 43 -9.25 -10.97 22.54
C SER A 43 -9.75 -12.40 22.74
N GLY A 44 -9.61 -13.28 21.74
CA GLY A 44 -10.07 -14.66 21.82
C GLY A 44 -11.54 -14.85 21.44
N GLU A 45 -12.36 -13.82 21.53
CA GLU A 45 -13.78 -13.88 21.22
C GLU A 45 -14.12 -13.21 19.89
N GLY A 46 -14.79 -13.96 19.03
CA GLY A 46 -15.28 -13.47 17.75
C GLY A 46 -14.24 -13.41 16.63
N HIS A 47 -14.71 -12.99 15.47
CA HIS A 47 -13.92 -12.88 14.24
C HIS A 47 -14.19 -11.54 13.58
N PHE A 48 -13.28 -11.13 12.69
CA PHE A 48 -13.47 -9.96 11.84
C PHE A 48 -12.90 -10.24 10.44
N ILE A 49 -13.32 -9.42 9.48
CA ILE A 49 -12.75 -9.48 8.13
C ILE A 49 -11.50 -8.61 8.07
N LEU A 50 -10.37 -9.26 7.91
CA LEU A 50 -9.10 -8.60 7.68
C LEU A 50 -9.00 -8.21 6.20
N MET A 51 -8.90 -6.91 5.92
CA MET A 51 -8.80 -6.36 4.57
C MET A 51 -7.43 -5.70 4.39
N THR A 52 -6.54 -6.31 3.61
CA THR A 52 -5.16 -5.83 3.42
C THR A 52 -4.83 -5.62 1.94
N PRO A 53 -3.98 -4.63 1.59
CA PRO A 53 -3.52 -4.44 0.21
C PRO A 53 -2.82 -5.69 -0.32
N LYS A 54 -3.21 -6.17 -1.52
CA LYS A 54 -2.59 -7.31 -2.16
C LYS A 54 -1.08 -7.12 -2.34
N LYS A 55 -0.34 -8.24 -2.27
CA LYS A 55 1.10 -8.26 -2.57
C LYS A 55 1.43 -7.63 -3.94
N LYS A 56 0.57 -7.87 -4.95
CA LYS A 56 0.71 -7.27 -6.28
C LYS A 56 0.63 -5.75 -6.25
N ALA A 57 -0.32 -5.17 -5.50
CA ALA A 57 -0.47 -3.72 -5.35
C ALA A 57 0.74 -3.08 -4.66
N ARG A 58 1.25 -3.72 -3.58
CA ARG A 58 2.47 -3.27 -2.89
C ARG A 58 3.71 -3.34 -3.79
N LYS A 59 3.86 -4.40 -4.57
CA LYS A 59 4.94 -4.53 -5.56
C LYS A 59 4.84 -3.46 -6.65
N ALA A 60 3.64 -3.16 -7.13
CA ALA A 60 3.40 -2.18 -8.19
C ALA A 60 3.80 -0.76 -7.77
N VAL A 61 3.41 -0.29 -6.56
CA VAL A 61 3.81 1.04 -6.08
C VAL A 61 5.33 1.12 -5.86
N LYS A 62 5.95 0.07 -5.32
CA LYS A 62 7.41 0.00 -5.18
C LYS A 62 8.13 0.04 -6.53
N ALA A 63 7.60 -0.62 -7.55
CA ALA A 63 8.13 -0.57 -8.91
C ALA A 63 8.03 0.84 -9.50
N LYS A 64 6.87 1.52 -9.36
CA LYS A 64 6.71 2.91 -9.81
C LYS A 64 7.74 3.85 -9.16
N VAL A 65 7.95 3.74 -7.86
CA VAL A 65 8.96 4.54 -7.15
C VAL A 65 10.37 4.26 -7.71
N ARG A 66 10.71 2.99 -7.92
CA ARG A 66 12.00 2.61 -8.53
C ARG A 66 12.17 3.21 -9.91
N ASP A 67 11.13 3.17 -10.74
CA ASP A 67 11.15 3.67 -12.12
C ASP A 67 11.29 5.20 -12.16
N ILE A 68 10.61 5.94 -11.26
CA ILE A 68 10.79 7.39 -11.09
C ILE A 68 12.25 7.71 -10.80
N ILE A 69 12.86 6.98 -9.87
CA ILE A 69 14.28 7.18 -9.50
C ILE A 69 15.21 6.81 -10.64
N ALA A 70 14.97 5.68 -11.33
CA ALA A 70 15.82 5.20 -12.41
C ALA A 70 15.81 6.15 -13.62
N ARG A 71 14.65 6.69 -13.96
CA ARG A 71 14.49 7.65 -15.07
C ARG A 71 14.86 9.08 -14.68
N GLY A 72 15.15 9.31 -13.41
CA GLY A 72 15.39 10.65 -12.86
C GLY A 72 16.66 11.32 -13.34
N GLY A 73 17.68 10.59 -13.83
CA GLY A 73 18.90 11.14 -14.39
C GLY A 73 19.47 12.32 -13.59
N ALA A 74 19.61 13.46 -14.25
CA ALA A 74 20.07 14.72 -13.68
C ALA A 74 18.97 15.51 -12.92
N THR A 75 17.70 15.08 -12.94
CA THR A 75 16.60 15.78 -12.27
C THR A 75 16.92 15.99 -10.77
N PRO A 76 16.74 17.19 -10.19
CA PRO A 76 16.98 17.44 -8.77
C PRO A 76 16.25 16.46 -7.86
N ALA A 77 16.86 16.09 -6.71
CA ALA A 77 16.26 15.13 -5.78
C ALA A 77 14.89 15.57 -5.28
N ALA A 78 14.70 16.85 -4.97
CA ALA A 78 13.43 17.41 -4.53
C ALA A 78 12.31 17.24 -5.57
N GLU A 79 12.62 17.40 -6.84
CA GLU A 79 11.66 17.20 -7.93
C GLU A 79 11.27 15.70 -8.07
N LEU A 80 12.23 14.78 -7.92
CA LEU A 80 11.93 13.35 -7.91
C LEU A 80 11.07 12.98 -6.69
N VAL A 81 11.32 13.58 -5.53
CA VAL A 81 10.52 13.37 -4.32
C VAL A 81 9.08 13.85 -4.55
N LYS A 82 8.86 14.98 -5.20
CA LYS A 82 7.48 15.44 -5.57
C LYS A 82 6.74 14.39 -6.41
N ARG A 83 7.40 13.81 -7.42
CA ARG A 83 6.81 12.75 -8.26
C ARG A 83 6.52 11.47 -7.47
N ILE A 84 7.43 11.10 -6.58
CA ILE A 84 7.23 9.98 -5.65
C ILE A 84 6.02 10.26 -4.75
N ASN A 85 5.92 11.46 -4.18
CA ASN A 85 4.83 11.85 -3.29
C ASN A 85 3.46 11.76 -3.99
N ALA A 86 3.34 12.22 -5.23
CA ALA A 86 2.10 12.10 -6.00
C ALA A 86 1.68 10.63 -6.16
N THR A 87 2.65 9.75 -6.44
CA THR A 87 2.40 8.29 -6.54
C THR A 87 1.97 7.69 -5.22
N LEU A 88 2.64 8.07 -4.12
CA LEU A 88 2.35 7.58 -2.77
C LEU A 88 0.99 8.08 -2.28
N ALA A 89 0.69 9.37 -2.46
CA ALA A 89 -0.59 9.95 -2.06
C ALA A 89 -1.77 9.23 -2.71
N GLY A 90 -1.71 8.98 -4.01
CA GLY A 90 -2.74 8.21 -4.72
C GLY A 90 -2.88 6.79 -4.19
N TRP A 91 -1.76 6.08 -3.97
CA TRP A 91 -1.78 4.72 -3.47
C TRP A 91 -2.25 4.64 -2.01
N VAL A 92 -1.77 5.51 -1.13
CA VAL A 92 -2.19 5.56 0.28
C VAL A 92 -3.66 5.93 0.39
N ASN A 93 -4.14 6.95 -0.34
CA ASN A 93 -5.54 7.35 -0.32
C ASN A 93 -6.48 6.21 -0.73
N TYR A 94 -6.08 5.41 -1.72
CA TYR A 94 -6.84 4.25 -2.13
C TYR A 94 -6.87 3.14 -1.06
N PHE A 95 -5.74 2.88 -0.42
CA PHE A 95 -5.58 1.78 0.53
C PHE A 95 -5.71 2.19 2.00
N ARG A 96 -6.04 3.45 2.32
CA ARG A 96 -6.12 3.90 3.72
C ARG A 96 -7.33 3.33 4.49
N VAL A 97 -8.28 2.72 3.78
CA VAL A 97 -9.36 1.93 4.39
C VAL A 97 -8.87 0.53 4.72
N GLY A 98 -9.42 -0.09 5.77
CA GLY A 98 -9.07 -1.46 6.16
C GLY A 98 -7.79 -1.57 7.01
N ASN A 99 -7.17 -2.75 7.00
CA ASN A 99 -6.05 -3.11 7.87
C ASN A 99 -4.69 -2.90 7.16
N SER A 100 -4.44 -1.70 6.68
CA SER A 100 -3.31 -1.39 5.79
C SER A 100 -2.02 -0.97 6.50
N SER A 101 -1.99 -0.81 7.84
CA SER A 101 -0.83 -0.31 8.60
C SER A 101 0.48 -1.01 8.25
N ARG A 102 0.46 -2.34 8.25
CA ARG A 102 1.66 -3.14 7.94
C ARG A 102 2.14 -2.94 6.50
N ALA A 103 1.18 -2.84 5.56
CA ALA A 103 1.49 -2.59 4.16
C ALA A 103 2.07 -1.18 3.96
N PHE A 104 1.55 -0.20 4.69
CA PHE A 104 2.06 1.17 4.69
C PHE A 104 3.48 1.25 5.25
N SER A 105 3.77 0.61 6.38
CA SER A 105 5.13 0.55 6.92
C SER A 105 6.10 -0.10 5.93
N GLU A 106 5.73 -1.23 5.32
CA GLU A 106 6.55 -1.91 4.32
C GLU A 106 6.88 -1.04 3.10
N VAL A 107 5.91 -0.25 2.61
CA VAL A 107 6.13 0.64 1.47
C VAL A 107 6.92 1.87 1.89
N ARG A 108 6.64 2.46 3.04
CA ARG A 108 7.37 3.59 3.62
C ARG A 108 8.85 3.28 3.76
N ASP A 109 9.18 2.19 4.44
CA ASP A 109 10.57 1.78 4.69
C ASP A 109 11.34 1.55 3.38
N TYR A 110 10.66 0.95 2.39
CA TYR A 110 11.22 0.78 1.05
C TYR A 110 11.51 2.13 0.37
N VAL A 111 10.58 3.07 0.43
CA VAL A 111 10.71 4.39 -0.19
C VAL A 111 11.84 5.18 0.46
N GLU A 112 11.88 5.23 1.79
CA GLU A 112 12.97 5.87 2.55
C GLU A 112 14.33 5.31 2.16
N MET A 113 14.46 3.99 2.13
CA MET A 113 15.70 3.32 1.70
C MET A 113 16.10 3.74 0.27
N LYS A 114 15.14 3.79 -0.66
CA LYS A 114 15.41 4.16 -2.06
C LYS A 114 15.80 5.62 -2.21
N VAL A 115 15.18 6.52 -1.49
CA VAL A 115 15.53 7.95 -1.49
C VAL A 115 16.93 8.15 -0.89
N ARG A 116 17.25 7.50 0.25
CA ARG A 116 18.62 7.52 0.81
C ARG A 116 19.68 7.00 -0.16
N THR A 117 19.35 5.90 -0.85
CA THR A 117 20.25 5.33 -1.87
C THR A 117 20.49 6.31 -3.02
N LEU A 118 19.44 6.99 -3.50
CA LEU A 118 19.53 8.03 -4.53
C LEU A 118 20.47 9.15 -4.09
N LEU A 119 20.26 9.70 -2.89
CA LEU A 119 21.06 10.79 -2.34
C LEU A 119 22.54 10.39 -2.15
N THR A 120 22.78 9.18 -1.66
CA THR A 120 24.12 8.64 -1.45
C THR A 120 24.89 8.46 -2.78
N ARG A 121 24.21 7.92 -3.80
CA ARG A 121 24.81 7.74 -5.15
C ARG A 121 25.15 9.08 -5.79
N ARG A 122 24.29 10.08 -5.69
CA ARG A 122 24.52 11.42 -6.26
C ARG A 122 25.72 12.14 -5.65
N LYS A 123 26.02 11.89 -4.38
CA LYS A 123 27.23 12.43 -3.73
C LYS A 123 28.48 11.56 -3.92
N ARG A 124 28.47 10.62 -4.88
CA ARG A 124 29.61 9.74 -5.23
C ARG A 124 30.24 8.99 -4.05
N ARG A 125 29.50 8.75 -2.96
CA ARG A 125 30.00 8.02 -1.78
C ARG A 125 29.52 6.58 -1.78
N ARG A 126 30.48 5.63 -1.85
CA ARG A 126 30.21 4.18 -1.98
C ARG A 126 29.82 3.46 -0.68
N LYS A 127 30.00 4.04 0.50
CA LYS A 127 29.75 3.34 1.78
C LYS A 127 28.27 3.50 2.23
N SER A 128 27.53 2.39 2.28
CA SER A 128 26.10 2.35 2.59
C SER A 128 25.77 2.76 4.04
N SER A 129 26.67 2.46 5.00
CA SER A 129 26.49 2.82 6.42
C SER A 129 26.42 4.33 6.68
N VAL A 130 26.97 5.14 5.78
CA VAL A 130 26.94 6.60 5.88
C VAL A 130 25.58 7.18 5.50
N GLY A 131 24.77 6.46 4.70
CA GLY A 131 23.49 6.95 4.21
C GLY A 131 22.47 7.18 5.32
N TRP A 132 22.37 6.29 6.29
CA TRP A 132 21.43 6.40 7.40
C TRP A 132 21.78 7.52 8.39
N ARG A 133 23.08 7.73 8.68
CA ARG A 133 23.54 8.83 9.56
C ARG A 133 23.39 10.19 8.90
N ARG A 134 23.68 10.29 7.60
CA ARG A 134 23.69 11.57 6.86
C ARG A 134 22.31 12.01 6.42
N TRP A 135 21.45 11.05 6.04
CA TRP A 135 20.12 11.29 5.53
C TRP A 135 19.11 10.76 6.54
N SER A 136 19.00 11.49 7.68
CA SER A 136 18.08 11.16 8.75
C SER A 136 16.62 11.24 8.29
N ASN A 137 15.70 10.77 9.13
CA ASN A 137 14.27 10.90 8.84
C ASN A 137 13.87 12.37 8.74
N GLU A 138 14.37 13.23 9.66
CA GLU A 138 14.15 14.67 9.65
C GLU A 138 14.55 15.26 8.30
N TYR A 139 15.71 14.89 7.77
CA TYR A 139 16.13 15.37 6.45
C TYR A 139 15.18 14.94 5.32
N LEU A 140 14.70 13.69 5.34
CA LEU A 140 13.78 13.19 4.32
C LEU A 140 12.43 13.87 4.37
N TYR A 141 11.90 14.09 5.57
CA TYR A 141 10.54 14.62 5.75
C TYR A 141 10.51 16.15 5.80
N ASP A 142 11.40 16.79 6.56
CA ASP A 142 11.35 18.23 6.80
C ASP A 142 12.08 19.03 5.72
N VAL A 143 13.17 18.47 5.15
CA VAL A 143 13.96 19.17 4.14
C VAL A 143 13.54 18.78 2.72
N LEU A 144 13.39 17.48 2.43
CA LEU A 144 12.99 17.00 1.10
C LEU A 144 11.49 16.93 0.90
N GLY A 145 10.70 17.02 1.98
CA GLY A 145 9.25 16.97 1.95
C GLY A 145 8.70 15.60 1.49
N LEU A 146 9.33 14.50 1.92
CA LEU A 146 8.84 13.17 1.59
C LEU A 146 7.46 12.95 2.20
N TYR A 147 6.61 12.21 1.50
CA TYR A 147 5.24 11.91 1.91
C TYR A 147 5.18 11.25 3.30
N TRP A 148 4.36 11.81 4.20
CA TRP A 148 4.30 11.45 5.62
C TRP A 148 2.92 10.96 6.11
N ASP A 149 1.83 11.20 5.35
CA ASP A 149 0.46 10.90 5.79
C ASP A 149 0.07 9.43 5.56
N TRP A 150 0.68 8.53 6.30
CA TRP A 150 0.42 7.08 6.28
C TRP A 150 -0.75 6.66 7.19
N LYS A 151 -1.68 7.56 7.50
CA LYS A 151 -2.80 7.31 8.41
C LYS A 151 -3.86 6.44 7.74
N ILE A 152 -4.40 5.49 8.54
CA ILE A 152 -5.57 4.70 8.19
C ILE A 152 -6.82 5.48 8.56
N GLN A 153 -7.86 5.35 7.74
CA GLN A 153 -9.20 5.83 8.05
C GLN A 153 -10.09 4.63 8.38
N PRO A 154 -10.88 4.70 9.47
CA PRO A 154 -11.86 3.66 9.73
C PRO A 154 -12.88 3.62 8.59
N LEU A 155 -13.37 2.41 8.27
CA LEU A 155 -14.47 2.26 7.32
C LEU A 155 -15.69 3.03 7.82
N PRO A 156 -16.34 3.86 7.00
CA PRO A 156 -17.59 4.51 7.37
C PRO A 156 -18.61 3.42 7.72
N GLY A 157 -19.23 3.52 8.89
CA GLY A 157 -20.27 2.59 9.35
C GLY A 157 -19.80 1.39 10.19
N VAL A 158 -18.48 1.16 10.34
CA VAL A 158 -17.96 0.22 11.34
C VAL A 158 -17.69 0.99 12.63
N GLY A 159 -18.71 1.18 13.45
CA GLY A 159 -18.57 1.76 14.78
C GLY A 159 -17.56 0.94 15.59
N LYS A 160 -16.73 1.62 16.38
CA LYS A 160 -15.97 0.97 17.44
C LYS A 160 -17.01 0.30 18.36
N GLY A 161 -17.16 -1.02 18.23
CA GLY A 161 -17.92 -1.77 19.21
C GLY A 161 -17.31 -1.45 20.59
N LYS A 162 -18.17 -0.94 21.47
CA LYS A 162 -17.88 -0.74 22.89
C LYS A 162 -17.50 -2.06 23.53
#